data_dfd4e580dd472f0ab61d8ba7edef749d
#
_entry.id   dfd4e580dd472f0ab61d8ba7edef749d
#
_cell.length_a   1.000
_cell.length_b   1.000
_cell.length_c   1.000
_cell.angle_alpha   90.00
_cell.angle_beta   90.00
_cell.angle_gamma   90.00
#
_symmetry.space_group_name_H-M   'P 1'
#
loop_
_entity.id
_entity.type
_entity.pdbx_description
1 polymer ?
#
loop_
_entity_poly.entity_id
_entity_poly.type
_entity_poly.pdbx_seq_one_letter_code
_entity_poly.pdbx_strand_id
1 'polypeptide(L)'
;MSLMRDETLAAPDAVARCLAQRGAFDAIGVVYTPIFARTLRAPALLLRDSEYVAAARSIGASDRRILWRHLIPNLSPIILVQASLSLSTAMLVEAALSFLGLGTQPPTASLGRMLAESRNFLNFSPWPAVFSGAAILLAALGFNLLGDGLQDRLDPRLRSRR
;
A
#
# COMPACT_ATOMS: atom_id res chain seq x y z
N MET A 1 37.44 19.44 23.80
CA MET A 1 36.34 20.43 23.65
C MET A 1 35.79 20.52 22.24
N SER A 2 35.97 19.48 21.41
CA SER A 2 35.47 19.41 20.00
C SER A 2 34.34 18.40 19.77
N LEU A 3 34.00 17.55 20.72
CA LEU A 3 32.97 16.49 20.55
C LEU A 3 31.53 16.96 20.80
N MET A 4 31.31 18.15 21.38
CA MET A 4 29.95 18.67 21.62
C MET A 4 29.38 19.53 20.47
N ARG A 5 30.14 19.78 19.42
CA ARG A 5 29.72 20.66 18.31
C ARG A 5 29.00 19.89 17.17
N ASP A 6 29.17 18.57 17.11
CA ASP A 6 28.58 17.77 16.01
C ASP A 6 27.12 17.34 16.26
N GLU A 7 26.68 17.23 17.52
CA GLU A 7 25.30 16.79 17.81
C GLU A 7 24.22 17.86 17.52
N THR A 8 24.58 19.14 17.61
CA THR A 8 23.62 20.24 17.36
C THR A 8 23.39 20.51 15.88
N LEU A 9 24.30 20.09 15.00
CA LEU A 9 24.14 20.21 13.54
C LEU A 9 23.33 19.04 12.92
N ALA A 10 23.26 17.91 13.60
CA ALA A 10 22.51 16.72 13.12
C ALA A 10 21.00 16.84 13.29
N ALA A 11 20.52 17.69 14.20
CA ALA A 11 19.10 17.83 14.50
C ALA A 11 18.25 18.39 13.33
N PRO A 12 18.66 19.48 12.63
CA PRO A 12 17.90 20.01 11.50
C PRO A 12 17.83 19.02 10.32
N ASP A 13 18.91 18.28 10.09
CA ASP A 13 18.96 17.29 9.02
C ASP A 13 18.11 16.06 9.33
N ALA A 14 17.98 15.68 10.59
CA ALA A 14 17.09 14.59 11.01
C ALA A 14 15.62 14.97 10.83
N VAL A 15 15.27 16.22 11.17
CA VAL A 15 13.91 16.74 10.97
C VAL A 15 13.58 16.87 9.48
N ALA A 16 14.49 17.41 8.68
CA ALA A 16 14.32 17.54 7.23
C ALA A 16 14.16 16.18 6.57
N ARG A 17 14.92 15.16 6.99
CA ARG A 17 14.79 13.79 6.50
C ARG A 17 13.46 13.15 6.90
N CYS A 18 13.00 13.35 8.13
CA CYS A 18 11.71 12.87 8.60
C CYS A 18 10.54 13.51 7.82
N LEU A 19 10.65 14.81 7.52
CA LEU A 19 9.66 15.52 6.72
C LEU A 19 9.68 15.08 5.25
N ALA A 20 10.86 14.85 4.67
CA ALA A 20 10.97 14.33 3.30
C ALA A 20 10.40 12.90 3.18
N GLN A 21 10.60 12.07 4.18
CA GLN A 21 10.07 10.72 4.26
C GLN A 21 8.53 10.74 4.41
N ARG A 22 7.98 11.61 5.27
CA ARG A 22 6.54 11.84 5.38
C ARG A 22 5.95 12.34 4.07
N GLY A 23 6.61 13.27 3.39
CA GLY A 23 6.16 13.79 2.10
C GLY A 23 6.03 12.73 1.02
N ALA A 24 6.92 11.73 0.99
CA ALA A 24 6.82 10.61 0.05
C ALA A 24 5.60 9.71 0.34
N PHE A 25 5.33 9.37 1.60
CA PHE A 25 4.14 8.61 1.99
C PHE A 25 2.84 9.39 1.75
N ASP A 26 2.84 10.69 2.08
CA ASP A 26 1.69 11.56 1.84
C ASP A 26 1.39 11.69 0.34
N ALA A 27 2.43 11.83 -0.49
CA ALA A 27 2.30 11.88 -1.95
C ALA A 27 1.71 10.58 -2.52
N ILE A 28 2.18 9.42 -2.06
CA ILE A 28 1.63 8.11 -2.44
C ILE A 28 0.15 8.03 -2.01
N GLY A 29 -0.19 8.42 -0.78
CA GLY A 29 -1.56 8.44 -0.28
C GLY A 29 -2.49 9.31 -1.13
N VAL A 30 -2.05 10.52 -1.48
CA VAL A 30 -2.81 11.46 -2.33
C VAL A 30 -3.04 10.89 -3.73
N VAL A 31 -2.04 10.25 -4.33
CA VAL A 31 -2.16 9.65 -5.68
C VAL A 31 -3.09 8.43 -5.66
N TYR A 32 -3.04 7.59 -4.62
CA TYR A 32 -3.87 6.40 -4.54
C TYR A 32 -5.31 6.67 -4.12
N THR A 33 -5.60 7.76 -3.39
CA THR A 33 -6.95 8.12 -2.96
C THR A 33 -7.96 8.23 -4.11
N PRO A 34 -7.70 8.97 -5.22
CA PRO A 34 -8.63 9.04 -6.34
C PRO A 34 -8.78 7.72 -7.09
N ILE A 35 -7.75 6.89 -7.12
CA ILE A 35 -7.80 5.54 -7.72
C ILE A 35 -8.77 4.67 -6.92
N PHE A 36 -8.63 4.63 -5.59
CA PHE A 36 -9.55 3.93 -4.70
C PHE A 36 -11.00 4.42 -4.85
N ALA A 37 -11.20 5.74 -4.82
CA ALA A 37 -12.52 6.34 -4.95
C ALA A 37 -13.18 5.96 -6.28
N ARG A 38 -12.43 5.94 -7.37
CA ARG A 38 -12.92 5.58 -8.70
C ARG A 38 -13.27 4.09 -8.79
N THR A 39 -12.40 3.23 -8.29
CA THR A 39 -12.61 1.76 -8.32
C THR A 39 -13.82 1.35 -7.48
N LEU A 40 -14.02 1.98 -6.31
CA LEU A 40 -15.13 1.64 -5.42
C LEU A 40 -16.47 2.28 -5.84
N ARG A 41 -16.45 3.30 -6.70
CA ARG A 41 -17.67 4.03 -7.09
C ARG A 41 -18.69 3.14 -7.80
N ALA A 42 -18.25 2.36 -8.79
CA ALA A 42 -19.16 1.51 -9.58
C ALA A 42 -19.83 0.43 -8.73
N PRO A 43 -19.10 -0.41 -7.97
CA PRO A 43 -19.72 -1.41 -7.10
C PRO A 43 -20.56 -0.77 -5.98
N ALA A 44 -20.19 0.40 -5.46
CA ALA A 44 -20.99 1.10 -4.46
C ALA A 44 -22.34 1.57 -5.00
N LEU A 45 -22.39 2.07 -6.24
CA LEU A 45 -23.63 2.46 -6.91
C LEU A 45 -24.52 1.24 -7.16
N LEU A 46 -23.97 0.13 -7.66
CA LEU A 46 -24.73 -1.11 -7.87
C LEU A 46 -25.35 -1.65 -6.57
N LEU A 47 -24.61 -1.59 -5.48
CA LEU A 47 -25.13 -2.00 -4.16
C LEU A 47 -26.17 -1.04 -3.62
N ARG A 48 -26.04 0.26 -3.86
CA ARG A 48 -27.01 1.27 -3.44
C ARG A 48 -28.37 1.06 -4.09
N ASP A 49 -28.38 0.64 -5.35
CA ASP A 49 -29.60 0.44 -6.14
C ASP A 49 -30.19 -0.99 -6.00
N SER A 50 -29.60 -1.81 -5.11
CA SER A 50 -30.07 -3.16 -4.85
C SER A 50 -31.38 -3.20 -4.05
N GLU A 51 -32.18 -4.23 -4.31
CA GLU A 51 -33.52 -4.40 -3.69
C GLU A 51 -33.48 -4.44 -2.16
N TYR A 52 -32.44 -5.03 -1.56
CA TYR A 52 -32.32 -5.07 -0.10
C TYR A 52 -32.05 -3.69 0.54
N VAL A 53 -31.37 -2.78 -0.19
CA VAL A 53 -31.19 -1.38 0.27
C VAL A 53 -32.49 -0.62 0.12
N ALA A 54 -33.25 -0.85 -0.95
CA ALA A 54 -34.58 -0.27 -1.13
C ALA A 54 -35.54 -0.73 -0.02
N ALA A 55 -35.55 -2.02 0.31
CA ALA A 55 -36.32 -2.57 1.43
C ALA A 55 -35.90 -1.96 2.78
N ALA A 56 -34.60 -1.78 3.03
CA ALA A 56 -34.13 -1.14 4.25
C ALA A 56 -34.59 0.33 4.37
N ARG A 57 -34.64 1.06 3.26
CA ARG A 57 -35.20 2.43 3.23
C ARG A 57 -36.69 2.47 3.50
N SER A 58 -37.46 1.52 2.97
CA SER A 58 -38.91 1.44 3.20
C SER A 58 -39.26 1.27 4.68
N ILE A 59 -38.40 0.61 5.45
CA ILE A 59 -38.54 0.41 6.89
C ILE A 59 -38.02 1.61 7.71
N GLY A 60 -37.56 2.69 7.04
CA GLY A 60 -37.09 3.91 7.69
C GLY A 60 -35.62 3.86 8.19
N ALA A 61 -34.79 2.96 7.64
CA ALA A 61 -33.37 2.93 7.98
C ALA A 61 -32.67 4.20 7.50
N SER A 62 -31.89 4.84 8.39
CA SER A 62 -31.09 6.02 8.04
C SER A 62 -29.97 5.65 7.08
N ASP A 63 -29.56 6.58 6.19
CA ASP A 63 -28.50 6.36 5.21
C ASP A 63 -27.17 5.97 5.88
N ARG A 64 -26.90 6.49 7.07
CA ARG A 64 -25.73 6.10 7.86
C ARG A 64 -25.78 4.63 8.30
N ARG A 65 -26.95 4.12 8.68
CA ARG A 65 -27.13 2.70 9.04
C ARG A 65 -26.97 1.81 7.81
N ILE A 66 -27.52 2.23 6.66
CA ILE A 66 -27.36 1.51 5.38
C ILE A 66 -25.90 1.44 4.98
N LEU A 67 -25.16 2.54 5.09
CA LEU A 67 -23.74 2.58 4.76
C LEU A 67 -22.92 1.59 5.61
N TRP A 68 -23.04 1.68 6.94
CA TRP A 68 -22.18 0.91 7.85
C TRP A 68 -22.59 -0.56 7.97
N ARG A 69 -23.87 -0.86 7.87
CA ARG A 69 -24.39 -2.23 8.10
C ARG A 69 -24.61 -3.03 6.82
N HIS A 70 -24.75 -2.34 5.69
CA HIS A 70 -25.06 -3.00 4.41
C HIS A 70 -23.99 -2.73 3.33
N LEU A 71 -23.59 -1.49 3.10
CA LEU A 71 -22.66 -1.18 2.02
C LEU A 71 -21.23 -1.60 2.35
N ILE A 72 -20.68 -1.14 3.46
CA ILE A 72 -19.27 -1.39 3.80
C ILE A 72 -18.95 -2.88 3.92
N PRO A 73 -19.74 -3.73 4.60
CA PRO A 73 -19.45 -5.16 4.66
C PRO A 73 -19.46 -5.84 3.29
N ASN A 74 -20.36 -5.43 2.40
CA ASN A 74 -20.44 -5.98 1.05
C ASN A 74 -19.36 -5.45 0.10
N LEU A 75 -18.80 -4.27 0.37
CA LEU A 75 -17.67 -3.70 -0.37
C LEU A 75 -16.32 -4.18 0.19
N SER A 76 -16.29 -4.75 1.40
CA SER A 76 -15.04 -5.13 2.05
C SER A 76 -14.14 -6.05 1.22
N PRO A 77 -14.65 -7.06 0.46
CA PRO A 77 -13.81 -7.88 -0.40
C PRO A 77 -13.08 -7.05 -1.44
N ILE A 78 -13.79 -6.14 -2.11
CA ILE A 78 -13.23 -5.27 -3.16
C ILE A 78 -12.20 -4.30 -2.57
N ILE A 79 -12.49 -3.75 -1.39
CA ILE A 79 -11.57 -2.85 -0.68
C ILE A 79 -10.27 -3.59 -0.32
N LEU A 80 -10.36 -4.81 0.20
CA LEU A 80 -9.21 -5.60 0.61
C LEU A 80 -8.33 -6.01 -0.58
N VAL A 81 -8.93 -6.45 -1.68
CA VAL A 81 -8.20 -6.75 -2.92
C VAL A 81 -7.48 -5.51 -3.45
N GLN A 82 -8.21 -4.39 -3.56
CA GLN A 82 -7.62 -3.14 -4.04
C GLN A 82 -6.49 -2.65 -3.12
N ALA A 83 -6.64 -2.79 -1.80
CA ALA A 83 -5.60 -2.46 -0.84
C ALA A 83 -4.35 -3.33 -1.01
N SER A 84 -4.50 -4.64 -1.20
CA SER A 84 -3.38 -5.57 -1.43
C SER A 84 -2.62 -5.26 -2.71
N LEU A 85 -3.33 -5.01 -3.81
CA LEU A 85 -2.72 -4.62 -5.08
C LEU A 85 -2.00 -3.28 -4.98
N SER A 86 -2.62 -2.30 -4.33
CA SER A 86 -2.01 -0.98 -4.11
C SER A 86 -0.77 -1.05 -3.23
N LEU A 87 -0.78 -1.91 -2.22
CA LEU A 87 0.37 -2.11 -1.33
C LEU A 87 1.54 -2.75 -2.06
N SER A 88 1.27 -3.79 -2.88
CA SER A 88 2.28 -4.42 -3.74
C SER A 88 2.90 -3.40 -4.70
N THR A 89 2.07 -2.61 -5.38
CA THR A 89 2.53 -1.58 -6.32
C THR A 89 3.31 -0.48 -5.62
N ALA A 90 2.87 -0.02 -4.44
CA ALA A 90 3.56 1.00 -3.66
C ALA A 90 4.95 0.52 -3.22
N MET A 91 5.10 -0.76 -2.83
CA MET A 91 6.41 -1.34 -2.51
C MET A 91 7.35 -1.35 -3.71
N LEU A 92 6.85 -1.71 -4.90
CA LEU A 92 7.66 -1.71 -6.12
C LEU A 92 8.09 -0.29 -6.51
N VAL A 93 7.20 0.68 -6.39
CA VAL A 93 7.48 2.10 -6.65
C VAL A 93 8.52 2.64 -5.65
N GLU A 94 8.37 2.32 -4.36
CA GLU A 94 9.35 2.70 -3.33
C GLU A 94 10.72 2.09 -3.64
N ALA A 95 10.76 0.79 -3.93
CA ALA A 95 12.02 0.11 -4.27
C ALA A 95 12.69 0.70 -5.51
N ALA A 96 11.91 1.05 -6.55
CA ALA A 96 12.41 1.70 -7.75
C ALA A 96 12.95 3.11 -7.47
N LEU A 97 12.24 3.92 -6.70
CA LEU A 97 12.67 5.26 -6.32
C LEU A 97 13.93 5.21 -5.45
N SER A 98 13.98 4.29 -4.49
CA SER A 98 15.15 4.08 -3.64
C SER A 98 16.35 3.58 -4.43
N PHE A 99 16.15 2.71 -5.43
CA PHE A 99 17.18 2.26 -6.35
C PHE A 99 17.76 3.41 -7.19
N LEU A 100 16.94 4.38 -7.59
CA LEU A 100 17.35 5.58 -8.31
C LEU A 100 17.97 6.65 -7.40
N GLY A 101 18.02 6.44 -6.08
CA GLY A 101 18.51 7.39 -5.10
C GLY A 101 17.53 8.49 -4.70
N LEU A 102 16.26 8.40 -5.17
CA LEU A 102 15.20 9.37 -4.89
C LEU A 102 14.30 8.95 -3.70
N GLY A 103 14.50 7.74 -3.16
CA GLY A 103 13.73 7.20 -2.06
C GLY A 103 14.30 7.55 -0.69
N THR A 104 14.27 6.57 0.22
CA THR A 104 14.71 6.74 1.61
C THR A 104 16.19 7.09 1.70
N GLN A 105 16.49 8.17 2.44
CA GLN A 105 17.86 8.65 2.65
C GLN A 105 18.53 7.97 3.86
N PRO A 106 19.88 7.88 3.89
CA PRO A 106 20.61 7.39 5.07
C PRO A 106 20.20 8.16 6.34
N PRO A 107 20.17 7.55 7.51
CA PRO A 107 20.58 6.17 7.85
C PRO A 107 19.48 5.11 7.69
N THR A 108 18.32 5.43 7.12
CA THR A 108 17.20 4.51 7.01
C THR A 108 17.49 3.39 5.99
N ALA A 109 17.33 2.14 6.40
CA ALA A 109 17.48 0.99 5.49
C ALA A 109 16.20 0.77 4.67
N SER A 110 16.35 0.55 3.36
CA SER A 110 15.28 0.02 2.50
C SER A 110 15.82 -1.07 1.57
N LEU A 111 14.96 -1.99 1.14
CA LEU A 111 15.35 -3.07 0.24
C LEU A 111 15.80 -2.52 -1.12
N GLY A 112 15.13 -1.48 -1.62
CA GLY A 112 15.51 -0.83 -2.88
C GLY A 112 16.89 -0.17 -2.80
N ARG A 113 17.21 0.43 -1.67
CA ARG A 113 18.54 1.01 -1.44
C ARG A 113 19.62 -0.07 -1.32
N MET A 114 19.36 -1.14 -0.58
CA MET A 114 20.30 -2.28 -0.50
C MET A 114 20.59 -2.83 -1.91
N LEU A 115 19.57 -2.90 -2.77
CA LEU A 115 19.74 -3.29 -4.17
C LEU A 115 20.60 -2.27 -4.94
N ALA A 116 20.41 -0.97 -4.72
CA ALA A 116 21.24 0.07 -5.35
C ALA A 116 22.70 0.00 -4.91
N GLU A 117 22.96 -0.14 -3.62
CA GLU A 117 24.31 -0.25 -3.05
C GLU A 117 25.02 -1.54 -3.52
N SER A 118 24.29 -2.64 -3.72
CA SER A 118 24.83 -3.90 -4.18
C SER A 118 25.48 -3.83 -5.57
N ARG A 119 25.13 -2.82 -6.40
CA ARG A 119 25.75 -2.57 -7.71
C ARG A 119 27.25 -2.37 -7.61
N ASN A 120 27.74 -1.76 -6.54
CA ASN A 120 29.16 -1.49 -6.33
C ASN A 120 29.95 -2.76 -6.01
N PHE A 121 29.26 -3.81 -5.58
CA PHE A 121 29.86 -5.09 -5.16
C PHE A 121 29.65 -6.21 -6.17
N LEU A 122 28.96 -5.98 -7.28
CA LEU A 122 28.66 -7.02 -8.28
C LEU A 122 29.90 -7.74 -8.82
N ASN A 123 31.03 -7.02 -8.95
CA ASN A 123 32.30 -7.59 -9.42
C ASN A 123 32.96 -8.51 -8.39
N PHE A 124 32.64 -8.40 -7.11
CA PHE A 124 33.17 -9.20 -6.03
C PHE A 124 32.19 -10.30 -5.59
N SER A 125 30.89 -9.95 -5.50
CA SER A 125 29.86 -10.87 -5.04
C SER A 125 28.48 -10.43 -5.54
N PRO A 126 27.75 -11.26 -6.29
CA PRO A 126 26.40 -10.95 -6.74
C PRO A 126 25.33 -11.18 -5.66
N TRP A 127 25.68 -11.85 -4.56
CA TRP A 127 24.72 -12.29 -3.55
C TRP A 127 23.89 -11.15 -2.90
N PRO A 128 24.47 -9.99 -2.54
CA PRO A 128 23.68 -8.89 -1.97
C PRO A 128 22.57 -8.41 -2.91
N ALA A 129 22.82 -8.36 -4.21
CA ALA A 129 21.82 -7.99 -5.21
C ALA A 129 20.72 -9.06 -5.32
N VAL A 130 21.09 -10.33 -5.34
CA VAL A 130 20.15 -11.46 -5.44
C VAL A 130 19.22 -11.50 -4.23
N PHE A 131 19.74 -11.38 -3.01
CA PHE A 131 18.93 -11.45 -1.80
C PHE A 131 18.00 -10.23 -1.66
N SER A 132 18.46 -9.02 -1.92
CA SER A 132 17.60 -7.83 -1.86
C SER A 132 16.52 -7.86 -2.95
N GLY A 133 16.87 -8.25 -4.17
CA GLY A 133 15.91 -8.41 -5.26
C GLY A 133 14.88 -9.51 -4.99
N ALA A 134 15.32 -10.67 -4.50
CA ALA A 134 14.45 -11.78 -4.11
C ALA A 134 13.49 -11.38 -2.98
N ALA A 135 13.95 -10.61 -1.99
CA ALA A 135 13.12 -10.14 -0.90
C ALA A 135 12.00 -9.19 -1.40
N ILE A 136 12.32 -8.27 -2.32
CA ILE A 136 11.33 -7.38 -2.95
C ILE A 136 10.31 -8.21 -3.75
N LEU A 137 10.78 -9.18 -4.55
CA LEU A 137 9.92 -10.04 -5.35
C LEU A 137 8.97 -10.86 -4.47
N LEU A 138 9.49 -11.51 -3.42
CA LEU A 138 8.68 -12.33 -2.51
C LEU A 138 7.66 -11.50 -1.74
N ALA A 139 8.02 -10.29 -1.31
CA ALA A 139 7.10 -9.39 -0.65
C ALA A 139 5.97 -8.96 -1.61
N ALA A 140 6.29 -8.55 -2.83
CA ALA A 140 5.31 -8.15 -3.83
C ALA A 140 4.37 -9.31 -4.21
N LEU A 141 4.91 -10.50 -4.44
CA LEU A 141 4.13 -11.71 -4.69
C LEU A 141 3.25 -12.07 -3.49
N GLY A 142 3.78 -11.97 -2.27
CA GLY A 142 3.02 -12.24 -1.05
C GLY A 142 1.78 -11.35 -0.93
N PHE A 143 1.90 -10.04 -1.17
CA PHE A 143 0.76 -9.12 -1.15
C PHE A 143 -0.25 -9.40 -2.27
N ASN A 144 0.21 -9.74 -3.48
CA ASN A 144 -0.69 -10.14 -4.57
C ASN A 144 -1.46 -11.42 -4.23
N LEU A 145 -0.76 -12.47 -3.78
CA LEU A 145 -1.40 -13.73 -3.40
C LEU A 145 -2.36 -13.59 -2.21
N LEU A 146 -2.04 -12.71 -1.25
CA LEU A 146 -2.96 -12.37 -0.16
C LEU A 146 -4.22 -11.70 -0.70
N GLY A 147 -4.09 -10.78 -1.66
CA GLY A 147 -5.21 -10.12 -2.32
C GLY A 147 -6.13 -11.13 -3.01
N ASP A 148 -5.55 -11.99 -3.83
CA ASP A 148 -6.27 -13.02 -4.58
C ASP A 148 -6.93 -14.05 -3.64
N GLY A 149 -6.20 -14.54 -2.64
CA GLY A 149 -6.74 -15.49 -1.65
C GLY A 149 -7.86 -14.91 -0.77
N LEU A 150 -7.81 -13.60 -0.50
CA LEU A 150 -8.88 -12.89 0.20
C LEU A 150 -10.12 -12.72 -0.69
N GLN A 151 -9.91 -12.41 -1.97
CA GLN A 151 -10.98 -12.33 -2.96
C GLN A 151 -11.74 -13.65 -3.06
N ASP A 152 -11.02 -14.77 -3.23
CA ASP A 152 -11.62 -16.10 -3.38
C ASP A 152 -12.45 -16.52 -2.15
N ARG A 153 -12.02 -16.13 -0.96
CA ARG A 153 -12.74 -16.46 0.28
C ARG A 153 -13.95 -15.56 0.54
N LEU A 154 -13.88 -14.30 0.10
CA LEU A 154 -14.89 -13.29 0.39
C LEU A 154 -15.91 -13.12 -0.73
N ASP A 155 -15.70 -13.69 -1.93
CA ASP A 155 -16.66 -13.66 -3.03
C ASP A 155 -17.76 -14.72 -2.84
N PRO A 156 -19.00 -14.31 -2.48
CA PRO A 156 -20.11 -15.24 -2.29
C PRO A 156 -20.56 -15.92 -3.59
N ARG A 157 -20.22 -15.35 -4.75
CA ARG A 157 -20.65 -15.86 -6.07
C ARG A 157 -19.97 -17.17 -6.43
N LEU A 158 -18.78 -17.43 -5.91
CA LEU A 158 -18.07 -18.70 -6.12
C LEU A 158 -18.67 -19.84 -5.26
N ARG A 159 -19.33 -19.53 -4.13
CA ARG A 159 -20.01 -20.52 -3.31
C ARG A 159 -21.28 -21.10 -3.93
N SER A 160 -21.92 -20.39 -4.83
CA SER A 160 -23.17 -20.82 -5.49
C SER A 160 -22.95 -21.79 -6.66
N ARG A 161 -21.70 -22.08 -7.04
CA ARG A 161 -21.38 -23.01 -8.14
C ARG A 161 -20.89 -24.40 -7.69
N ARG A 162 -20.86 -24.64 -6.39
CA ARG A 162 -20.64 -25.97 -5.80
C ARG A 162 -21.91 -26.43 -5.11
#